data_fd6d8e81d2f08f8f2b6cd6306ceb3627
#
_entry.id   fd6d8e81d2f08f8f2b6cd6306ceb3627
#
_cell.length_a   1.000
_cell.length_b   1.000
_cell.length_c   1.000
_cell.angle_alpha   90.00
_cell.angle_beta   90.00
_cell.angle_gamma   90.00
#
_symmetry.space_group_name_H-M   'P 1'
#
loop_
_entity.id
_entity.type
_entity.pdbx_description
1 polymer ?
#
loop_
_entity_poly.entity_id
_entity_poly.type
_entity_poly.pdbx_seq_one_letter_code
_entity_poly.pdbx_strand_id
1 'polypeptide(L)'
;QRLGYFPALPEVPAQIVRFLADALGLPPPTPLLDAEIKKKTLFRYRSVIRSHLGSTVYGDGDGRIESVIRSAALTMSDPADLINVAIETLMRANVELPAYSTLDRLVAHVRHQVHEPLYRSITAGLGEAQGKRLDALLEVPPGEHVSGIARLKESPGPATLKHIRQWTDRLAELDAILDPKPPLA
;
A
#
# COMPACT_ATOMS: atom_id res chain seq x y z
N GLN A 1 -20.11 -9.88 9.15
CA GLN A 1 -18.77 -9.29 8.94
C GLN A 1 -18.93 -7.99 8.18
N ARG A 2 -18.47 -6.85 8.75
CA ARG A 2 -18.58 -5.55 8.09
C ARG A 2 -17.62 -5.51 6.92
N LEU A 3 -18.12 -5.19 5.72
CA LEU A 3 -17.28 -5.02 4.53
C LEU A 3 -16.48 -3.71 4.55
N GLY A 4 -16.84 -2.77 5.42
CA GLY A 4 -16.21 -1.45 5.50
C GLY A 4 -16.64 -0.47 4.40
N TYR A 5 -17.41 -0.91 3.41
CA TYR A 5 -17.91 -0.09 2.31
C TYR A 5 -19.30 -0.55 1.84
N PHE A 6 -19.97 0.28 1.06
CA PHE A 6 -21.22 -0.09 0.38
C PHE A 6 -20.92 -0.59 -1.04
N PRO A 7 -21.07 -1.89 -1.32
CA PRO A 7 -20.90 -2.40 -2.68
C PRO A 7 -21.97 -1.83 -3.62
N ALA A 8 -21.68 -1.79 -4.90
CA ALA A 8 -22.71 -1.53 -5.90
C ALA A 8 -23.73 -2.69 -5.90
N LEU A 9 -25.04 -2.40 -6.02
CA LEU A 9 -26.07 -3.44 -5.94
C LEU A 9 -25.86 -4.60 -6.93
N PRO A 10 -25.44 -4.37 -8.18
CA PRO A 10 -25.13 -5.44 -9.12
C PRO A 10 -23.95 -6.34 -8.71
N GLU A 11 -23.09 -5.87 -7.83
CA GLU A 11 -21.91 -6.61 -7.35
C GLU A 11 -22.24 -7.55 -6.18
N VAL A 12 -23.45 -7.43 -5.61
CA VAL A 12 -23.86 -8.27 -4.48
C VAL A 12 -24.29 -9.64 -5.01
N PRO A 13 -23.63 -10.74 -4.61
CA PRO A 13 -24.00 -12.09 -5.05
C PRO A 13 -25.46 -12.42 -4.71
N ALA A 14 -26.19 -12.98 -5.67
CA ALA A 14 -27.60 -13.34 -5.50
C ALA A 14 -27.87 -14.27 -4.31
N GLN A 15 -26.89 -15.13 -3.98
CA GLN A 15 -26.97 -16.02 -2.81
C GLN A 15 -27.07 -15.23 -1.49
N ILE A 16 -26.29 -14.13 -1.37
CA ILE A 16 -26.34 -13.26 -0.19
C ILE A 16 -27.71 -12.59 -0.09
N VAL A 17 -28.22 -12.10 -1.22
CA VAL A 17 -29.54 -11.43 -1.25
C VAL A 17 -30.64 -12.39 -0.85
N ARG A 18 -30.63 -13.62 -1.36
CA ARG A 18 -31.60 -14.68 -0.99
C ARG A 18 -31.49 -15.02 0.50
N PHE A 19 -30.28 -15.29 0.98
CA PHE A 19 -30.06 -15.59 2.40
C PHE A 19 -30.63 -14.49 3.32
N LEU A 20 -30.41 -13.21 2.98
CA LEU A 20 -30.93 -12.09 3.75
C LEU A 20 -32.48 -12.00 3.64
N ALA A 21 -33.06 -12.23 2.48
CA ALA A 21 -34.49 -12.25 2.29
C ALA A 21 -35.14 -13.34 3.15
N ASP A 22 -34.59 -14.54 3.11
CA ASP A 22 -35.10 -15.68 3.91
C ASP A 22 -34.97 -15.40 5.41
N ALA A 23 -33.83 -14.86 5.86
CA ALA A 23 -33.61 -14.52 7.26
C ALA A 23 -34.55 -13.41 7.78
N LEU A 24 -35.01 -12.53 6.90
CA LEU A 24 -35.94 -11.44 7.22
C LEU A 24 -37.42 -11.80 6.95
N GLY A 25 -37.71 -13.01 6.46
CA GLY A 25 -39.08 -13.45 6.09
C GLY A 25 -39.65 -12.63 4.93
N LEU A 26 -38.79 -12.08 4.05
CA LEU A 26 -39.22 -11.32 2.88
C LEU A 26 -39.44 -12.24 1.68
N PRO A 27 -40.37 -11.89 0.74
CA PRO A 27 -40.51 -12.64 -0.48
C PRO A 27 -39.18 -12.66 -1.26
N PRO A 28 -38.94 -13.74 -2.05
CA PRO A 28 -37.72 -13.84 -2.84
C PRO A 28 -37.55 -12.57 -3.69
N PRO A 29 -36.36 -11.97 -3.72
CA PRO A 29 -36.16 -10.74 -4.44
C PRO A 29 -36.47 -10.98 -5.92
N THR A 30 -37.54 -10.38 -6.41
CA THR A 30 -37.67 -10.09 -7.82
C THR A 30 -36.41 -9.32 -8.23
N PRO A 31 -35.90 -9.38 -9.48
CA PRO A 31 -34.65 -8.72 -9.82
C PRO A 31 -34.75 -7.21 -9.59
N LEU A 32 -34.71 -6.81 -8.31
CA LEU A 32 -34.51 -5.42 -7.84
C LEU A 32 -33.14 -4.88 -8.30
N LEU A 33 -32.29 -5.78 -8.80
CA LEU A 33 -30.98 -5.47 -9.34
C LEU A 33 -31.05 -4.67 -10.65
N ASP A 34 -32.18 -4.75 -11.37
CA ASP A 34 -32.40 -3.99 -12.62
C ASP A 34 -33.21 -2.71 -12.41
N ALA A 35 -33.74 -2.48 -11.20
CA ALA A 35 -34.41 -1.21 -10.92
C ALA A 35 -33.36 -0.09 -10.80
N GLU A 36 -33.44 0.87 -11.70
CA GLU A 36 -32.70 2.15 -11.57
C GLU A 36 -33.10 2.87 -10.28
N ILE A 37 -32.44 2.50 -9.18
CA ILE A 37 -32.64 3.21 -7.91
C ILE A 37 -32.01 4.60 -8.06
N LYS A 38 -32.84 5.64 -7.95
CA LYS A 38 -32.38 7.03 -8.02
C LYS A 38 -31.26 7.27 -7.02
N LYS A 39 -30.17 7.90 -7.44
CA LYS A 39 -28.99 8.22 -6.59
C LYS A 39 -29.39 8.83 -5.24
N LYS A 40 -30.40 9.72 -5.21
CA LYS A 40 -30.95 10.33 -3.98
C LYS A 40 -31.50 9.29 -3.00
N THR A 41 -32.17 8.26 -3.48
CA THR A 41 -32.73 7.17 -2.66
C THR A 41 -31.62 6.31 -2.07
N LEU A 42 -30.60 5.93 -2.86
CA LEU A 42 -29.42 5.23 -2.36
C LEU A 42 -28.67 6.03 -1.30
N PHE A 43 -28.50 7.32 -1.52
CA PHE A 43 -27.86 8.20 -0.53
C PHE A 43 -28.62 8.18 0.80
N ARG A 44 -29.96 8.29 0.77
CA ARG A 44 -30.80 8.23 1.97
C ARG A 44 -30.68 6.89 2.69
N TYR A 45 -30.71 5.77 1.97
CA TYR A 45 -30.55 4.44 2.58
C TYR A 45 -29.17 4.28 3.22
N ARG A 46 -28.11 4.68 2.54
CA ARG A 46 -26.75 4.65 3.09
C ARG A 46 -26.64 5.53 4.35
N SER A 47 -27.28 6.69 4.37
CA SER A 47 -27.31 7.57 5.55
C SER A 47 -27.99 6.90 6.75
N VAL A 48 -29.15 6.25 6.54
CA VAL A 48 -29.84 5.50 7.60
C VAL A 48 -28.98 4.35 8.13
N ILE A 49 -28.35 3.60 7.24
CA ILE A 49 -27.48 2.48 7.62
C ILE A 49 -26.27 2.98 8.41
N ARG A 50 -25.63 4.07 7.97
CA ARG A 50 -24.50 4.68 8.70
C ARG A 50 -24.92 5.11 10.11
N SER A 51 -26.05 5.78 10.22
CA SER A 51 -26.60 6.20 11.52
C SER A 51 -26.82 5.01 12.44
N HIS A 52 -27.38 3.91 11.92
CA HIS A 52 -27.61 2.69 12.68
C HIS A 52 -26.31 2.00 13.11
N LEU A 53 -25.31 1.97 12.24
CA LEU A 53 -24.01 1.36 12.49
C LEU A 53 -23.05 2.28 13.27
N GLY A 54 -23.39 3.54 13.46
CA GLY A 54 -22.51 4.55 14.04
C GLY A 54 -21.26 4.80 13.18
N SER A 55 -21.36 4.56 11.86
CA SER A 55 -20.23 4.76 10.95
C SER A 55 -20.26 6.15 10.33
N THR A 56 -19.09 6.68 10.03
CA THR A 56 -18.91 7.99 9.38
C THR A 56 -18.37 7.83 7.97
N VAL A 57 -18.62 8.81 7.11
CA VAL A 57 -18.05 8.86 5.76
C VAL A 57 -16.58 9.28 5.87
N TYR A 58 -15.73 8.67 5.07
CA TYR A 58 -14.36 9.15 4.89
C TYR A 58 -14.40 10.59 4.35
N GLY A 59 -13.72 11.50 5.03
CA GLY A 59 -13.52 12.88 4.58
C GLY A 59 -12.13 13.06 4.01
N ASP A 60 -12.03 13.65 2.81
CA ASP A 60 -10.74 14.04 2.27
C ASP A 60 -10.05 15.02 3.23
N GLY A 61 -8.81 14.68 3.63
CA GLY A 61 -8.05 15.49 4.59
C GLY A 61 -8.20 15.06 6.05
N ASP A 62 -8.66 13.85 6.35
CA ASP A 62 -8.55 13.31 7.71
C ASP A 62 -7.07 13.13 8.09
N GLY A 63 -6.50 14.16 8.73
CA GLY A 63 -5.08 14.19 9.12
C GLY A 63 -4.66 13.04 10.04
N ARG A 64 -5.60 12.34 10.66
CA ARG A 64 -5.31 11.15 11.47
C ARG A 64 -4.81 10.00 10.63
N ILE A 65 -5.45 9.74 9.49
CA ILE A 65 -5.06 8.65 8.58
C ILE A 65 -3.69 8.96 7.97
N GLU A 66 -3.49 10.20 7.51
CA GLU A 66 -2.22 10.66 6.99
C GLU A 66 -1.09 10.50 8.02
N SER A 67 -1.33 10.89 9.27
CA SER A 67 -0.38 10.76 10.36
C SER A 67 0.02 9.31 10.64
N VAL A 68 -0.94 8.38 10.63
CA VAL A 68 -0.67 6.95 10.83
C VAL A 68 0.13 6.36 9.67
N ILE A 69 -0.24 6.68 8.41
CA ILE A 69 0.51 6.25 7.23
C ILE A 69 1.93 6.82 7.28
N ARG A 70 2.11 8.09 7.65
CA ARG A 70 3.41 8.75 7.78
C ARG A 70 4.31 8.03 8.80
N SER A 71 3.76 7.68 9.95
CA SER A 71 4.49 6.93 10.98
C SER A 71 4.89 5.53 10.50
N ALA A 72 3.99 4.84 9.79
CA ALA A 72 4.28 3.53 9.22
C ALA A 72 5.33 3.61 8.10
N ALA A 73 5.30 4.64 7.27
CA ALA A 73 6.24 4.84 6.16
C ALA A 73 7.71 5.07 6.60
N LEU A 74 7.95 5.34 7.88
CA LEU A 74 9.31 5.38 8.42
C LEU A 74 9.96 3.99 8.52
N THR A 75 9.15 2.93 8.61
CA THR A 75 9.63 1.56 8.80
C THR A 75 9.19 0.60 7.70
N MET A 76 8.19 0.99 6.90
CA MET A 76 7.62 0.20 5.81
C MET A 76 7.76 0.97 4.49
N SER A 77 8.21 0.29 3.44
CA SER A 77 8.34 0.89 2.10
C SER A 77 7.33 0.36 1.08
N ASP A 78 6.69 -0.78 1.36
CA ASP A 78 5.71 -1.39 0.46
C ASP A 78 4.39 -0.60 0.48
N PRO A 79 3.90 -0.11 -0.68
CA PRO A 79 2.62 0.57 -0.76
C PRO A 79 1.43 -0.28 -0.27
N ALA A 80 1.45 -1.60 -0.51
CA ALA A 80 0.36 -2.48 -0.10
C ALA A 80 0.25 -2.57 1.42
N ASP A 81 1.39 -2.64 2.13
CA ASP A 81 1.42 -2.66 3.59
C ASP A 81 0.89 -1.34 4.17
N LEU A 82 1.26 -0.21 3.58
CA LEU A 82 0.77 1.11 4.00
C LEU A 82 -0.73 1.28 3.74
N ILE A 83 -1.26 0.74 2.63
CA ILE A 83 -2.70 0.70 2.35
C ILE A 83 -3.42 -0.14 3.40
N ASN A 84 -2.87 -1.31 3.78
CA ASN A 84 -3.45 -2.15 4.82
C ASN A 84 -3.50 -1.43 6.18
N VAL A 85 -2.45 -0.71 6.55
CA VAL A 85 -2.43 0.14 7.75
C VAL A 85 -3.55 1.19 7.71
N ALA A 86 -3.75 1.83 6.56
CA ALA A 86 -4.84 2.80 6.39
C ALA A 86 -6.22 2.15 6.53
N ILE A 87 -6.45 1.00 5.88
CA ILE A 87 -7.69 0.23 5.95
C ILE A 87 -8.00 -0.16 7.41
N GLU A 88 -7.04 -0.76 8.11
CA GLU A 88 -7.23 -1.14 9.52
C GLU A 88 -7.55 0.05 10.41
N THR A 89 -6.91 1.18 10.19
CA THR A 89 -7.13 2.40 10.97
C THR A 89 -8.55 2.93 10.74
N LEU A 90 -9.01 2.99 9.49
CA LEU A 90 -10.36 3.38 9.13
C LEU A 90 -11.42 2.44 9.73
N MET A 91 -11.18 1.13 9.65
CA MET A 91 -12.08 0.12 10.22
C MET A 91 -12.18 0.25 11.74
N ARG A 92 -11.07 0.43 12.44
CA ARG A 92 -11.05 0.65 13.90
C ARG A 92 -11.78 1.93 14.29
N ALA A 93 -11.66 2.97 13.47
CA ALA A 93 -12.36 4.25 13.69
C ALA A 93 -13.84 4.20 13.25
N ASN A 94 -14.34 3.08 12.76
CA ASN A 94 -15.69 2.91 12.19
C ASN A 94 -15.98 3.92 11.07
N VAL A 95 -14.99 4.21 10.24
CA VAL A 95 -15.09 5.06 9.04
C VAL A 95 -15.30 4.17 7.83
N GLU A 96 -16.21 4.59 6.93
CA GLU A 96 -16.44 3.90 5.65
C GLU A 96 -15.19 3.97 4.79
N LEU A 97 -14.79 2.83 4.22
CA LEU A 97 -13.62 2.78 3.37
C LEU A 97 -13.85 3.57 2.07
N PRO A 98 -12.94 4.46 1.70
CA PRO A 98 -12.99 5.12 0.40
C PRO A 98 -12.64 4.14 -0.73
N ALA A 99 -12.76 4.59 -1.98
CA ALA A 99 -12.28 3.82 -3.12
C ALA A 99 -10.79 3.52 -2.99
N TYR A 100 -10.37 2.33 -3.44
CA TYR A 100 -8.96 1.90 -3.42
C TYR A 100 -8.02 2.96 -4.03
N SER A 101 -8.41 3.55 -5.15
CA SER A 101 -7.63 4.61 -5.82
C SER A 101 -7.42 5.87 -4.97
N THR A 102 -8.29 6.12 -3.99
CA THR A 102 -8.13 7.22 -3.02
C THR A 102 -7.05 6.88 -2.00
N LEU A 103 -7.07 5.65 -1.46
CA LEU A 103 -6.05 5.18 -0.53
C LEU A 103 -4.69 5.08 -1.22
N ASP A 104 -4.65 4.55 -2.42
CA ASP A 104 -3.42 4.41 -3.21
C ASP A 104 -2.75 5.77 -3.45
N ARG A 105 -3.52 6.78 -3.88
CA ARG A 105 -3.00 8.16 -4.05
C ARG A 105 -2.53 8.78 -2.74
N LEU A 106 -3.27 8.59 -1.65
CA LEU A 106 -2.89 9.10 -0.34
C LEU A 106 -1.57 8.46 0.13
N VAL A 107 -1.48 7.14 0.05
CA VAL A 107 -0.28 6.38 0.42
C VAL A 107 0.92 6.80 -0.43
N ALA A 108 0.75 6.90 -1.76
CA ALA A 108 1.81 7.34 -2.66
C ALA A 108 2.32 8.75 -2.29
N HIS A 109 1.39 9.67 -2.01
CA HIS A 109 1.72 11.02 -1.60
C HIS A 109 2.50 11.07 -0.28
N VAL A 110 1.98 10.43 0.76
CA VAL A 110 2.63 10.41 2.08
C VAL A 110 3.99 9.72 2.04
N ARG A 111 4.06 8.59 1.35
CA ARG A 111 5.32 7.85 1.16
C ARG A 111 6.38 8.72 0.48
N HIS A 112 6.00 9.43 -0.59
CA HIS A 112 6.91 10.36 -1.26
C HIS A 112 7.40 11.45 -0.31
N GLN A 113 6.51 12.06 0.48
CA GLN A 113 6.88 13.09 1.45
C GLN A 113 7.85 12.59 2.54
N VAL A 114 7.73 11.32 2.95
CA VAL A 114 8.59 10.71 3.97
C VAL A 114 9.94 10.32 3.39
N HIS A 115 9.95 9.70 2.21
CA HIS A 115 11.17 9.12 1.65
C HIS A 115 12.02 10.14 0.89
N GLU A 116 11.42 11.15 0.27
CA GLU A 116 12.15 12.13 -0.52
C GLU A 116 13.21 12.91 0.28
N PRO A 117 12.91 13.44 1.49
CA PRO A 117 13.93 14.06 2.34
C PRO A 117 15.05 13.09 2.73
N LEU A 118 14.70 11.83 3.01
CA LEU A 118 15.68 10.79 3.34
C LEU A 118 16.60 10.51 2.14
N TYR A 119 16.05 10.34 0.95
CA TYR A 119 16.86 10.13 -0.25
C TYR A 119 17.77 11.32 -0.54
N ARG A 120 17.26 12.55 -0.40
CA ARG A 120 18.08 13.75 -0.55
C ARG A 120 19.22 13.83 0.45
N SER A 121 18.97 13.48 1.73
CA SER A 121 20.02 13.50 2.75
C SER A 121 21.12 12.48 2.46
N ILE A 122 20.74 11.29 2.02
CA ILE A 122 21.68 10.23 1.63
C ILE A 122 22.49 10.66 0.40
N THR A 123 21.81 11.16 -0.64
CA THR A 123 22.47 11.52 -1.91
C THR A 123 23.31 12.79 -1.80
N ALA A 124 22.97 13.73 -0.92
CA ALA A 124 23.77 14.93 -0.68
C ALA A 124 25.18 14.64 -0.16
N GLY A 125 25.39 13.49 0.49
CA GLY A 125 26.70 13.04 0.96
C GLY A 125 27.53 12.28 -0.08
N LEU A 126 26.96 11.99 -1.27
CA LEU A 126 27.64 11.24 -2.31
C LEU A 126 28.46 12.16 -3.22
N GLY A 127 29.72 11.82 -3.43
CA GLY A 127 30.54 12.44 -4.46
C GLY A 127 30.16 11.96 -5.88
N GLU A 128 30.51 12.75 -6.89
CA GLU A 128 30.21 12.42 -8.29
C GLU A 128 30.73 11.02 -8.72
N ALA A 129 31.91 10.64 -8.25
CA ALA A 129 32.50 9.34 -8.53
C ALA A 129 31.71 8.18 -7.89
N GLN A 130 31.14 8.39 -6.70
CA GLN A 130 30.27 7.42 -6.03
C GLN A 130 28.93 7.30 -6.75
N GLY A 131 28.33 8.43 -7.14
CA GLY A 131 27.12 8.45 -7.94
C GLY A 131 27.27 7.63 -9.22
N LYS A 132 28.34 7.86 -10.00
CA LYS A 132 28.63 7.08 -11.21
C LYS A 132 28.79 5.59 -10.94
N ARG A 133 29.43 5.19 -9.82
CA ARG A 133 29.56 3.78 -9.45
C ARG A 133 28.22 3.14 -9.06
N LEU A 134 27.34 3.89 -8.38
CA LEU A 134 25.99 3.45 -8.06
C LEU A 134 25.12 3.34 -9.30
N ASP A 135 25.21 4.30 -10.23
CA ASP A 135 24.50 4.25 -11.51
C ASP A 135 24.92 3.04 -12.34
N ALA A 136 26.19 2.69 -12.34
CA ALA A 136 26.70 1.49 -13.02
C ALA A 136 26.06 0.17 -12.50
N LEU A 137 25.58 0.13 -11.25
CA LEU A 137 24.83 -1.03 -10.75
C LEU A 137 23.46 -1.20 -11.40
N LEU A 138 22.91 -0.16 -12.02
CA LEU A 138 21.64 -0.24 -12.76
C LEU A 138 21.83 -0.81 -14.15
N GLU A 139 23.02 -0.75 -14.70
CA GLU A 139 23.33 -1.28 -16.02
C GLU A 139 23.39 -2.81 -16.00
N VAL A 140 23.00 -3.41 -17.13
CA VAL A 140 23.17 -4.86 -17.36
C VAL A 140 24.48 -5.05 -18.12
N PRO A 141 25.50 -5.72 -17.53
CA PRO A 141 26.76 -5.94 -18.22
C PRO A 141 26.59 -6.76 -19.50
N PRO A 142 27.44 -6.54 -20.51
CA PRO A 142 27.42 -7.35 -21.73
C PRO A 142 27.58 -8.85 -21.42
N GLY A 143 26.63 -9.64 -21.91
CA GLY A 143 26.60 -11.10 -21.69
C GLY A 143 25.90 -11.54 -20.41
N GLU A 144 25.40 -10.62 -19.59
CA GLU A 144 24.56 -10.90 -18.43
C GLU A 144 23.08 -10.57 -18.71
N HIS A 145 22.17 -11.09 -17.89
CA HIS A 145 20.73 -10.89 -18.04
C HIS A 145 20.12 -10.04 -16.90
N VAL A 146 20.92 -9.72 -15.88
CA VAL A 146 20.48 -8.99 -14.70
C VAL A 146 21.48 -7.90 -14.34
N SER A 147 20.99 -6.77 -13.82
CA SER A 147 21.82 -5.68 -13.34
C SER A 147 22.47 -6.00 -11.99
N GLY A 148 23.53 -5.25 -11.63
CA GLY A 148 24.17 -5.39 -10.33
C GLY A 148 23.20 -5.25 -9.16
N ILE A 149 22.28 -4.28 -9.23
CA ILE A 149 21.27 -4.08 -8.17
C ILE A 149 20.25 -5.23 -8.10
N ALA A 150 19.92 -5.87 -9.23
CA ALA A 150 19.05 -7.03 -9.21
C ALA A 150 19.72 -8.22 -8.50
N ARG A 151 21.03 -8.41 -8.71
CA ARG A 151 21.81 -9.42 -7.99
C ARG A 151 21.88 -9.15 -6.49
N LEU A 152 21.94 -7.89 -6.07
CA LEU A 152 21.91 -7.53 -4.64
C LEU A 152 20.56 -7.81 -3.98
N LYS A 153 19.48 -7.84 -4.74
CA LYS A 153 18.12 -8.17 -4.25
C LYS A 153 17.82 -9.67 -4.25
N GLU A 154 18.70 -10.50 -4.79
CA GLU A 154 18.50 -11.95 -4.75
C GLU A 154 18.49 -12.47 -3.31
N SER A 155 17.65 -13.47 -3.06
CA SER A 155 17.64 -14.14 -1.75
C SER A 155 19.01 -14.77 -1.47
N PRO A 156 19.52 -14.69 -0.23
CA PRO A 156 20.83 -15.25 0.13
C PRO A 156 20.96 -16.77 -0.05
N GLY A 157 19.90 -17.47 -0.38
CA GLY A 157 19.93 -18.92 -0.55
C GLY A 157 20.20 -19.68 0.78
N PRO A 158 20.49 -20.99 0.71
CA PRO A 158 20.73 -21.79 1.92
C PRO A 158 22.02 -21.36 2.64
N ALA A 159 22.05 -21.43 3.96
CA ALA A 159 23.18 -21.05 4.82
C ALA A 159 24.37 -22.03 4.68
N THR A 160 25.02 -22.03 3.52
CA THR A 160 26.24 -22.80 3.27
C THR A 160 27.46 -21.88 3.26
N LEU A 161 28.64 -22.42 3.55
CA LEU A 161 29.91 -21.67 3.56
C LEU A 161 30.15 -20.96 2.23
N LYS A 162 29.76 -21.59 1.10
CA LYS A 162 29.86 -21.01 -0.24
C LYS A 162 28.99 -19.74 -0.36
N HIS A 163 27.73 -19.79 0.05
CA HIS A 163 26.81 -18.63 -0.01
C HIS A 163 27.25 -17.53 0.94
N ILE A 164 27.71 -17.87 2.15
CA ILE A 164 28.22 -16.87 3.11
C ILE A 164 29.40 -16.12 2.49
N ARG A 165 30.36 -16.80 1.87
CA ARG A 165 31.49 -16.15 1.18
C ARG A 165 31.02 -15.24 0.05
N GLN A 166 30.13 -15.72 -0.82
CA GLN A 166 29.57 -14.90 -1.91
C GLN A 166 28.92 -13.60 -1.40
N TRP A 167 28.18 -13.68 -0.28
CA TRP A 167 27.56 -12.49 0.32
C TRP A 167 28.60 -11.57 0.97
N THR A 168 29.64 -12.14 1.59
CA THR A 168 30.76 -11.32 2.12
C THR A 168 31.46 -10.57 0.99
N ASP A 169 31.70 -11.21 -0.14
CA ASP A 169 32.34 -10.57 -1.31
C ASP A 169 31.44 -9.46 -1.87
N ARG A 170 30.11 -9.69 -1.99
CA ARG A 170 29.14 -8.66 -2.40
C ARG A 170 29.10 -7.47 -1.45
N LEU A 171 29.18 -7.71 -0.14
CA LEU A 171 29.24 -6.61 0.86
C LEU A 171 30.54 -5.81 0.72
N ALA A 172 31.66 -6.48 0.47
CA ALA A 172 32.94 -5.79 0.22
C ALA A 172 32.90 -4.93 -1.06
N GLU A 173 32.25 -5.42 -2.12
CA GLU A 173 32.01 -4.63 -3.35
C GLU A 173 31.16 -3.38 -3.07
N LEU A 174 30.09 -3.51 -2.28
CA LEU A 174 29.26 -2.36 -1.90
C LEU A 174 30.01 -1.36 -1.02
N ASP A 175 30.79 -1.84 -0.06
CA ASP A 175 31.62 -0.98 0.77
C ASP A 175 32.65 -0.21 -0.08
N ALA A 176 33.24 -0.85 -1.09
CA ALA A 176 34.16 -0.18 -2.02
C ALA A 176 33.48 0.87 -2.92
N ILE A 177 32.20 0.67 -3.27
CA ILE A 177 31.41 1.66 -4.02
C ILE A 177 31.12 2.89 -3.16
N LEU A 178 30.81 2.68 -1.88
CA LEU A 178 30.42 3.73 -0.94
C LEU A 178 31.60 4.38 -0.20
N ASP A 179 32.85 3.96 -0.49
CA ASP A 179 34.02 4.55 0.17
C ASP A 179 34.43 5.90 -0.48
N PRO A 180 34.63 6.99 0.30
CA PRO A 180 34.33 7.12 1.72
C PRO A 180 32.82 7.08 2.01
N LYS A 181 32.43 6.42 3.11
CA LYS A 181 31.02 6.28 3.48
C LYS A 181 30.40 7.67 3.76
N PRO A 182 29.24 7.97 3.17
CA PRO A 182 28.54 9.21 3.51
C PRO A 182 28.15 9.22 4.99
N PRO A 183 28.16 10.37 5.67
CA PRO A 183 27.71 10.45 7.04
C PRO A 183 26.23 10.07 7.10
N LEU A 184 25.92 9.12 7.97
CA LEU A 184 24.53 8.83 8.32
C LEU A 184 24.01 9.98 9.17
N ALA A 185 22.95 10.65 8.69
CA ALA A 185 22.28 11.72 9.40
C ALA A 185 21.39 11.20 10.53
#